data_278772d57fe04b574d683174f4e8ff40
#
_entry.id   278772d57fe04b574d683174f4e8ff40
#
_cell.length_a   1.000
_cell.length_b   1.000
_cell.length_c   1.000
_cell.angle_alpha   90.00
_cell.angle_beta   90.00
_cell.angle_gamma   90.00
#
_symmetry.space_group_name_H-M   'P 1'
#
loop_
_entity.id
_entity.type
_entity.pdbx_description
1 polymer ?
#
loop_
_entity_poly.entity_id
_entity_poly.type
_entity_poly.pdbx_seq_one_letter_code
_entity_poly.pdbx_strand_id
1 'polypeptide(L)'
;MQGDGVRELLAAAREMGCDYLENEPMRLHTTFKIGGPARVLLFPETEEQITALVQCARANSVRLLTIGNGSNLLVSDKGIDAAVLVMDKHFSAVTVKGDTIFAQAGASLMKVCRTALEHSLTGLEFAYGIPGSCGGAAFMNAGAYGGEMKDVLVRCTHIDGDGKSGQLADRKSVV
;
A
#
# COMPACT_ATOMS: atom_id res chain seq x y z
N MET A 1 -28.24 -4.96 5.90
CA MET A 1 -27.78 -4.56 4.56
C MET A 1 -26.27 -4.37 4.40
N GLN A 2 -25.47 -4.07 5.44
CA GLN A 2 -23.99 -4.02 5.31
C GLN A 2 -23.29 -5.39 5.24
N GLY A 3 -23.97 -6.48 5.57
CA GLY A 3 -23.41 -7.85 5.52
C GLY A 3 -23.26 -8.43 4.11
N ASP A 4 -24.07 -7.99 3.16
CA ASP A 4 -24.08 -8.55 1.80
C ASP A 4 -22.89 -8.04 0.97
N GLY A 5 -22.55 -6.77 1.05
CA GLY A 5 -21.42 -6.20 0.28
C GLY A 5 -20.05 -6.81 0.65
N VAL A 6 -19.84 -7.12 1.92
CA VAL A 6 -18.58 -7.77 2.37
C VAL A 6 -18.53 -9.21 1.86
N ARG A 7 -19.66 -9.93 1.79
CA ARG A 7 -19.72 -11.28 1.23
C ARG A 7 -19.35 -11.30 -0.24
N GLU A 8 -19.86 -10.34 -1.02
CA GLU A 8 -19.51 -10.18 -2.42
C GLU A 8 -18.01 -9.87 -2.60
N LEU A 9 -17.45 -9.01 -1.76
CA LEU A 9 -16.02 -8.71 -1.78
C LEU A 9 -15.16 -9.95 -1.46
N LEU A 10 -15.56 -10.75 -0.49
CA LEU A 10 -14.89 -12.02 -0.14
C LEU A 10 -15.04 -13.07 -1.26
N ALA A 11 -16.21 -13.14 -1.92
CA ALA A 11 -16.41 -14.03 -3.06
C ALA A 11 -15.47 -13.63 -4.21
N ALA A 12 -15.37 -12.34 -4.53
CA ALA A 12 -14.45 -11.83 -5.53
C ALA A 12 -12.98 -12.13 -5.17
N ALA A 13 -12.58 -11.94 -3.92
CA ALA A 13 -11.23 -12.27 -3.46
C ALA A 13 -10.90 -13.75 -3.65
N ARG A 14 -11.83 -14.64 -3.29
CA ARG A 14 -11.68 -16.11 -3.47
C ARG A 14 -11.56 -16.49 -4.94
N GLU A 15 -12.41 -15.94 -5.80
CA GLU A 15 -12.43 -16.25 -7.23
C GLU A 15 -11.12 -15.90 -7.91
N MET A 16 -10.49 -14.80 -7.50
CA MET A 16 -9.21 -14.36 -8.07
C MET A 16 -7.98 -14.87 -7.30
N GLY A 17 -8.16 -15.73 -6.28
CA GLY A 17 -7.06 -16.28 -5.49
C GLY A 17 -6.34 -15.23 -4.62
N CYS A 18 -7.02 -14.16 -4.24
CA CYS A 18 -6.46 -13.16 -3.32
C CYS A 18 -6.60 -13.65 -1.88
N ASP A 19 -5.51 -13.72 -1.15
CA ASP A 19 -5.52 -14.07 0.27
C ASP A 19 -6.26 -13.03 1.10
N TYR A 20 -6.98 -13.49 2.13
CA TYR A 20 -7.70 -12.61 3.04
C TYR A 20 -7.81 -13.19 4.45
N LEU A 21 -8.04 -12.31 5.43
CA LEU A 21 -8.32 -12.64 6.83
C LEU A 21 -9.58 -11.90 7.28
N GLU A 22 -10.48 -12.59 8.00
CA GLU A 22 -11.71 -12.00 8.55
C GLU A 22 -11.55 -11.71 10.04
N ASN A 23 -12.07 -10.58 10.51
CA ASN A 23 -12.04 -10.15 11.91
C ASN A 23 -10.62 -10.14 12.51
N GLU A 24 -9.65 -9.80 11.72
CA GLU A 24 -8.23 -9.85 12.07
C GLU A 24 -7.82 -8.65 12.92
N PRO A 25 -7.18 -8.87 14.09
CA PRO A 25 -6.74 -7.78 14.95
C PRO A 25 -5.64 -6.92 14.32
N MET A 26 -5.91 -5.64 14.13
CA MET A 26 -4.96 -4.71 13.52
C MET A 26 -3.67 -4.53 14.31
N ARG A 27 -3.63 -4.84 15.61
CA ARG A 27 -2.38 -4.84 16.39
C ARG A 27 -1.30 -5.78 15.83
N LEU A 28 -1.67 -6.77 15.01
CA LEU A 28 -0.74 -7.68 14.34
C LEU A 28 -0.17 -7.08 13.04
N HIS A 29 -0.79 -6.02 12.53
CA HIS A 29 -0.49 -5.35 11.27
C HIS A 29 -0.08 -3.88 11.44
N THR A 30 0.21 -3.45 12.66
CA THR A 30 0.70 -2.10 12.96
C THR A 30 1.99 -2.15 13.77
N THR A 31 2.87 -1.18 13.56
CA THR A 31 4.12 -1.06 14.33
C THR A 31 3.85 -0.73 15.79
N PHE A 32 2.79 0.00 16.09
CA PHE A 32 2.40 0.34 17.46
C PHE A 32 1.84 -0.87 18.23
N LYS A 33 1.53 -1.98 17.54
CA LYS A 33 0.95 -3.20 18.14
C LYS A 33 -0.33 -2.94 18.95
N ILE A 34 -1.10 -1.95 18.51
CA ILE A 34 -2.39 -1.54 19.07
C ILE A 34 -3.41 -1.58 17.93
N GLY A 35 -4.66 -1.91 18.26
CA GLY A 35 -5.79 -1.90 17.34
C GLY A 35 -6.65 -3.15 17.41
N GLY A 36 -7.95 -2.93 17.48
CA GLY A 36 -8.98 -3.97 17.42
C GLY A 36 -9.13 -4.53 16.00
N PRO A 37 -10.16 -5.38 15.77
CA PRO A 37 -10.28 -6.12 14.52
C PRO A 37 -10.67 -5.21 13.35
N ALA A 38 -10.11 -5.50 12.17
CA ALA A 38 -10.67 -5.08 10.89
C ALA A 38 -11.67 -6.12 10.41
N ARG A 39 -12.71 -5.72 9.70
CA ARG A 39 -13.71 -6.65 9.14
C ARG A 39 -13.07 -7.69 8.24
N VAL A 40 -12.25 -7.23 7.31
CA VAL A 40 -11.50 -8.05 6.36
C VAL A 40 -10.18 -7.38 6.06
N LEU A 41 -9.10 -8.15 6.03
CA LEU A 41 -7.84 -7.79 5.40
C LEU A 41 -7.73 -8.54 4.09
N LEU A 42 -7.28 -7.86 3.04
CA LEU A 42 -7.08 -8.39 1.69
C LEU A 42 -5.61 -8.19 1.30
N PHE A 43 -4.97 -9.22 0.76
CA PHE A 43 -3.55 -9.23 0.43
C PHE A 43 -3.34 -9.45 -1.08
N PRO A 44 -3.58 -8.44 -1.92
CA PRO A 44 -3.44 -8.59 -3.37
C PRO A 44 -1.98 -8.74 -3.78
N GLU A 45 -1.76 -9.55 -4.83
CA GLU A 45 -0.45 -9.81 -5.43
C GLU A 45 -0.27 -9.10 -6.78
N THR A 46 -1.38 -8.69 -7.42
CA THR A 46 -1.35 -8.07 -8.75
C THR A 46 -2.19 -6.80 -8.84
N GLU A 47 -1.91 -5.98 -9.85
CA GLU A 47 -2.69 -4.76 -10.12
C GLU A 47 -4.13 -5.08 -10.52
N GLU A 48 -4.34 -6.22 -11.20
CA GLU A 48 -5.67 -6.71 -11.58
C GLU A 48 -6.51 -7.06 -10.35
N GLN A 49 -5.91 -7.73 -9.37
CA GLN A 49 -6.57 -8.02 -8.09
C GLN A 49 -6.93 -6.72 -7.35
N ILE A 50 -6.00 -5.77 -7.26
CA ILE A 50 -6.25 -4.48 -6.61
C ILE A 50 -7.43 -3.77 -7.29
N THR A 51 -7.39 -3.66 -8.61
CA THR A 51 -8.42 -3.03 -9.42
C THR A 51 -9.79 -3.66 -9.19
N ALA A 52 -9.88 -4.98 -9.31
CA ALA A 52 -11.13 -5.72 -9.15
C ALA A 52 -11.69 -5.59 -7.72
N LEU A 53 -10.84 -5.65 -6.70
CA LEU A 53 -11.25 -5.47 -5.30
C LEU A 53 -11.78 -4.05 -5.03
N VAL A 54 -11.12 -3.02 -5.57
CA VAL A 54 -11.59 -1.63 -5.45
C VAL A 54 -12.94 -1.45 -6.13
N GLN A 55 -13.10 -1.96 -7.36
CA GLN A 55 -14.37 -1.90 -8.10
C GLN A 55 -15.48 -2.67 -7.38
N CYS A 56 -15.20 -3.88 -6.90
CA CYS A 56 -16.15 -4.68 -6.15
C CYS A 56 -16.58 -3.99 -4.84
N ALA A 57 -15.64 -3.46 -4.07
CA ALA A 57 -15.92 -2.72 -2.84
C ALA A 57 -16.82 -1.51 -3.10
N ARG A 58 -16.52 -0.74 -4.16
CA ARG A 58 -17.33 0.41 -4.57
C ARG A 58 -18.73 0.01 -4.99
N ALA A 59 -18.87 -0.99 -5.88
CA ALA A 59 -20.17 -1.47 -6.38
C ALA A 59 -21.09 -1.94 -5.25
N ASN A 60 -20.52 -2.47 -4.18
CA ASN A 60 -21.23 -3.01 -3.02
C ASN A 60 -21.25 -2.06 -1.82
N SER A 61 -20.85 -0.80 -2.00
CA SER A 61 -20.80 0.21 -0.92
C SER A 61 -19.98 -0.23 0.31
N VAL A 62 -18.94 -1.03 0.10
CA VAL A 62 -17.99 -1.43 1.15
C VAL A 62 -16.93 -0.35 1.28
N ARG A 63 -16.77 0.17 2.50
CA ARG A 63 -15.66 1.08 2.79
C ARG A 63 -14.34 0.33 2.68
N LEU A 64 -13.42 0.85 1.88
CA LEU A 64 -12.09 0.29 1.68
C LEU A 64 -11.04 1.26 2.23
N LEU A 65 -10.08 0.73 2.99
CA LEU A 65 -8.92 1.44 3.49
C LEU A 65 -7.67 0.74 2.96
N THR A 66 -6.75 1.49 2.36
CA THR A 66 -5.45 0.94 1.92
C THR A 66 -4.38 1.26 2.94
N ILE A 67 -3.58 0.26 3.30
CA ILE A 67 -2.43 0.40 4.19
C ILE A 67 -1.18 -0.24 3.57
N GLY A 68 0.00 0.25 3.98
CA GLY A 68 1.28 -0.45 3.76
C GLY A 68 1.66 -1.25 5.00
N ASN A 69 2.90 -1.09 5.47
CA ASN A 69 3.42 -1.80 6.65
C ASN A 69 2.78 -1.38 7.99
N GLY A 70 1.77 -0.52 8.00
CA GLY A 70 1.13 -0.04 9.22
C GLY A 70 2.05 0.72 10.18
N SER A 71 3.15 1.29 9.67
CA SER A 71 4.16 1.97 10.49
C SER A 71 3.76 3.38 10.95
N ASN A 72 2.79 3.97 10.29
CA ASN A 72 2.26 5.30 10.63
C ASN A 72 0.74 5.26 10.87
N LEU A 73 0.26 4.18 11.49
CA LEU A 73 -1.15 3.95 11.70
C LEU A 73 -1.44 3.62 13.17
N LEU A 74 -2.30 4.41 13.78
CA LEU A 74 -2.87 4.13 15.10
C LEU A 74 -4.34 3.71 14.93
N VAL A 75 -4.65 2.49 15.34
CA VAL A 75 -5.99 1.92 15.22
C VAL A 75 -6.64 1.83 16.60
N SER A 76 -7.90 2.23 16.68
CA SER A 76 -8.73 2.11 17.90
C SER A 76 -8.91 0.65 18.31
N ASP A 77 -9.06 0.40 19.63
CA ASP A 77 -9.41 -0.92 20.16
C ASP A 77 -10.78 -1.43 19.67
N LYS A 78 -11.65 -0.53 19.21
CA LYS A 78 -12.92 -0.87 18.56
C LYS A 78 -12.74 -1.46 17.16
N GLY A 79 -11.53 -1.37 16.60
CA GLY A 79 -11.19 -1.86 15.28
C GLY A 79 -11.57 -0.91 14.14
N ILE A 80 -11.63 -1.47 12.94
CA ILE A 80 -11.93 -0.76 11.69
C ILE A 80 -13.17 -1.38 11.05
N ASP A 81 -14.26 -0.60 10.99
CA ASP A 81 -15.49 -1.01 10.28
C ASP A 81 -15.33 -0.75 8.77
N ALA A 82 -14.36 -1.45 8.16
CA ALA A 82 -14.05 -1.40 6.74
C ALA A 82 -13.33 -2.69 6.31
N ALA A 83 -13.24 -2.91 5.01
CA ALA A 83 -12.24 -3.80 4.43
C ALA A 83 -10.91 -3.06 4.33
N VAL A 84 -9.81 -3.74 4.57
CA VAL A 84 -8.45 -3.17 4.54
C VAL A 84 -7.65 -3.87 3.44
N LEU A 85 -7.16 -3.10 2.49
CA LEU A 85 -6.28 -3.55 1.42
C LEU A 85 -4.84 -3.37 1.88
N VAL A 86 -4.11 -4.47 2.04
CA VAL A 86 -2.75 -4.47 2.62
C VAL A 86 -1.73 -4.58 1.50
N MET A 87 -0.99 -3.49 1.26
CA MET A 87 0.15 -3.46 0.34
C MET A 87 1.41 -3.85 1.10
N ASP A 88 1.72 -5.14 1.13
CA ASP A 88 2.86 -5.69 1.85
C ASP A 88 3.79 -6.54 0.94
N LYS A 89 4.41 -7.56 1.50
CA LYS A 89 5.32 -8.48 0.80
C LYS A 89 4.72 -9.14 -0.45
N HIS A 90 3.39 -9.29 -0.52
CA HIS A 90 2.69 -9.92 -1.63
C HIS A 90 2.69 -9.04 -2.89
N PHE A 91 2.75 -7.71 -2.71
CA PHE A 91 2.87 -6.72 -3.78
C PHE A 91 4.12 -5.87 -3.60
N SER A 92 5.32 -6.48 -3.73
CA SER A 92 6.61 -5.90 -3.29
C SER A 92 7.77 -6.10 -4.26
N ALA A 93 7.50 -6.28 -5.56
CA ALA A 93 8.56 -6.39 -6.55
C ALA A 93 9.38 -5.09 -6.64
N VAL A 94 10.69 -5.24 -6.85
CA VAL A 94 11.62 -4.14 -7.10
C VAL A 94 12.50 -4.54 -8.29
N THR A 95 12.56 -3.67 -9.29
CA THR A 95 13.41 -3.86 -10.48
C THR A 95 14.16 -2.58 -10.81
N VAL A 96 15.28 -2.70 -11.52
CA VAL A 96 16.11 -1.57 -11.92
C VAL A 96 16.27 -1.52 -13.42
N LYS A 97 16.16 -0.32 -13.99
CA LYS A 97 16.42 -0.07 -15.40
C LYS A 97 17.18 1.24 -15.55
N GLY A 98 18.46 1.14 -15.88
CA GLY A 98 19.38 2.28 -15.90
C GLY A 98 19.54 2.89 -14.50
N ASP A 99 19.24 4.15 -14.35
CA ASP A 99 19.26 4.92 -13.10
C ASP A 99 17.92 4.96 -12.37
N THR A 100 16.93 4.23 -12.86
CA THR A 100 15.57 4.24 -12.33
C THR A 100 15.22 2.94 -11.64
N ILE A 101 14.70 3.02 -10.42
CA ILE A 101 14.16 1.91 -9.64
C ILE A 101 12.64 1.91 -9.78
N PHE A 102 12.08 0.77 -10.16
CA PHE A 102 10.65 0.51 -10.17
C PHE A 102 10.32 -0.34 -8.95
N ALA A 103 9.45 0.15 -8.09
CA ALA A 103 9.06 -0.53 -6.86
C ALA A 103 7.53 -0.58 -6.75
N GLN A 104 6.99 -1.76 -6.47
CA GLN A 104 5.59 -1.91 -6.10
C GLN A 104 5.33 -1.29 -4.71
N ALA A 105 4.07 -0.90 -4.47
CA ALA A 105 3.67 -0.14 -3.29
C ALA A 105 4.00 -0.82 -1.96
N GLY A 106 3.96 -2.16 -1.90
CA GLY A 106 4.29 -2.95 -0.72
C GLY A 106 5.78 -3.19 -0.48
N ALA A 107 6.67 -2.82 -1.43
CA ALA A 107 8.11 -2.96 -1.23
C ALA A 107 8.58 -2.11 -0.05
N SER A 108 9.37 -2.70 0.87
CA SER A 108 9.91 -1.92 1.98
C SER A 108 10.92 -0.89 1.48
N LEU A 109 10.94 0.30 2.08
CA LEU A 109 11.92 1.33 1.75
C LEU A 109 13.36 0.83 1.92
N MET A 110 13.62 0.04 2.95
CA MET A 110 14.93 -0.58 3.16
C MET A 110 15.36 -1.45 1.97
N LYS A 111 14.43 -2.25 1.39
CA LYS A 111 14.70 -3.06 0.19
C LYS A 111 15.04 -2.16 -0.99
N VAL A 112 14.27 -1.09 -1.20
CA VAL A 112 14.51 -0.13 -2.30
C VAL A 112 15.86 0.57 -2.14
N CYS A 113 16.21 1.02 -0.93
CA CYS A 113 17.51 1.64 -0.66
C CYS A 113 18.69 0.67 -0.85
N ARG A 114 18.54 -0.60 -0.44
CA ARG A 114 19.56 -1.63 -0.69
C ARG A 114 19.75 -1.88 -2.18
N THR A 115 18.65 -1.96 -2.92
CA THR A 115 18.69 -2.10 -4.38
C THR A 115 19.43 -0.91 -5.03
N ALA A 116 19.20 0.31 -4.54
CA ALA A 116 19.94 1.50 -5.01
C ALA A 116 21.45 1.34 -4.77
N LEU A 117 21.84 0.95 -3.56
CA LEU A 117 23.25 0.73 -3.20
C LEU A 117 23.89 -0.35 -4.08
N GLU A 118 23.25 -1.49 -4.28
CA GLU A 118 23.73 -2.61 -5.09
C GLU A 118 23.95 -2.22 -6.55
N HIS A 119 23.22 -1.21 -7.05
CA HIS A 119 23.34 -0.68 -8.40
C HIS A 119 24.11 0.65 -8.49
N SER A 120 24.79 1.06 -7.40
CA SER A 120 25.55 2.31 -7.32
C SER A 120 24.72 3.55 -7.65
N LEU A 121 23.43 3.55 -7.26
CA LEU A 121 22.52 4.68 -7.38
C LEU A 121 22.49 5.48 -6.09
N THR A 122 22.44 6.80 -6.18
CA THR A 122 22.39 7.76 -5.07
C THR A 122 21.06 8.48 -5.01
N GLY A 123 20.77 9.12 -3.88
CA GLY A 123 19.57 9.95 -3.67
C GLY A 123 18.55 9.36 -2.71
N LEU A 124 18.66 8.07 -2.33
CA LEU A 124 17.76 7.38 -1.41
C LEU A 124 18.34 7.20 0.01
N GLU A 125 19.48 7.80 0.31
CA GLU A 125 20.18 7.65 1.59
C GLU A 125 19.31 8.06 2.78
N PHE A 126 18.51 9.12 2.62
CA PHE A 126 17.61 9.61 3.64
C PHE A 126 16.53 8.59 4.03
N ALA A 127 16.13 7.71 3.10
CA ALA A 127 15.01 6.80 3.26
C ALA A 127 15.36 5.49 3.96
N TYR A 128 16.66 5.16 4.08
CA TYR A 128 17.11 3.85 4.59
C TYR A 128 16.61 3.52 6.00
N GLY A 129 16.51 4.52 6.87
CA GLY A 129 16.05 4.37 8.25
C GLY A 129 14.52 4.52 8.44
N ILE A 130 13.77 4.85 7.39
CA ILE A 130 12.32 5.05 7.49
C ILE A 130 11.62 3.69 7.47
N PRO A 131 10.91 3.29 8.54
CA PRO A 131 10.15 2.05 8.56
C PRO A 131 8.85 2.24 7.75
N GLY A 132 8.77 1.62 6.59
CA GLY A 132 7.57 1.78 5.77
C GLY A 132 7.64 1.07 4.44
N SER A 133 6.53 1.08 3.72
CA SER A 133 6.44 0.62 2.34
C SER A 133 6.63 1.79 1.36
N CYS A 134 7.03 1.48 0.14
CA CYS A 134 7.26 2.45 -0.92
C CYS A 134 5.99 3.28 -1.23
N GLY A 135 4.83 2.62 -1.34
CA GLY A 135 3.55 3.30 -1.56
C GLY A 135 3.15 4.20 -0.39
N GLY A 136 3.34 3.74 0.85
CA GLY A 136 3.08 4.55 2.04
C GLY A 136 4.00 5.77 2.12
N ALA A 137 5.27 5.60 1.79
CA ALA A 137 6.23 6.69 1.76
C ALA A 137 5.92 7.73 0.67
N ALA A 138 5.54 7.27 -0.52
CA ALA A 138 5.11 8.16 -1.61
C ALA A 138 3.85 8.95 -1.22
N PHE A 139 2.87 8.28 -0.62
CA PHE A 139 1.61 8.89 -0.17
C PHE A 139 1.85 9.99 0.90
N MET A 140 2.72 9.70 1.87
CA MET A 140 3.02 10.60 2.99
C MET A 140 4.10 11.63 2.65
N ASN A 141 4.71 11.59 1.46
CA ASN A 141 5.93 12.32 1.14
C ASN A 141 6.99 12.13 2.26
N ALA A 142 7.22 10.88 2.66
CA ALA A 142 8.08 10.56 3.79
C ALA A 142 9.49 11.15 3.60
N GLY A 143 10.04 11.70 4.67
CA GLY A 143 11.34 12.34 4.65
C GLY A 143 12.10 12.16 5.94
N ALA A 144 13.42 12.27 5.86
CA ALA A 144 14.35 12.27 6.97
C ALA A 144 15.67 12.94 6.55
N TYR A 145 16.40 13.49 7.51
CA TYR A 145 17.74 14.04 7.27
C TYR A 145 17.83 15.08 6.15
N GLY A 146 16.73 15.79 5.88
CA GLY A 146 16.68 16.85 4.86
C GLY A 146 16.33 16.37 3.44
N GLY A 147 16.09 15.07 3.22
CA GLY A 147 15.57 14.52 1.97
C GLY A 147 14.12 14.05 2.12
N GLU A 148 13.38 14.06 1.04
CA GLU A 148 11.97 13.65 0.98
C GLU A 148 11.69 12.83 -0.27
N MET A 149 10.61 12.03 -0.25
CA MET A 149 10.23 11.19 -1.41
C MET A 149 10.01 12.00 -2.69
N LYS A 150 9.49 13.22 -2.60
CA LYS A 150 9.30 14.10 -3.77
C LYS A 150 10.60 14.44 -4.50
N ASP A 151 11.75 14.36 -3.84
CA ASP A 151 13.04 14.71 -4.42
C ASP A 151 13.55 13.62 -5.36
N VAL A 152 13.09 12.39 -5.18
CA VAL A 152 13.53 11.20 -5.93
C VAL A 152 12.42 10.52 -6.73
N LEU A 153 11.15 10.84 -6.46
CA LEU A 153 10.00 10.22 -7.11
C LEU A 153 9.78 10.83 -8.49
N VAL A 154 10.10 10.08 -9.54
CA VAL A 154 9.91 10.51 -10.93
C VAL A 154 8.46 10.35 -11.38
N ARG A 155 7.83 9.23 -11.02
CA ARG A 155 6.48 8.87 -11.43
C ARG A 155 5.84 7.91 -10.45
N CYS A 156 4.53 8.04 -10.26
CA CYS A 156 3.71 7.12 -9.48
C CYS A 156 2.52 6.66 -10.32
N THR A 157 2.36 5.34 -10.48
CA THR A 157 1.12 4.76 -10.97
C THR A 157 0.19 4.55 -9.78
N HIS A 158 -1.06 4.92 -9.90
CA HIS A 158 -2.08 4.76 -8.86
C HIS A 158 -3.35 4.15 -9.42
N ILE A 159 -4.15 3.57 -8.55
CA ILE A 159 -5.52 3.13 -8.82
C ILE A 159 -6.43 4.04 -7.99
N ASP A 160 -7.36 4.72 -8.65
CA ASP A 160 -8.32 5.60 -7.98
C ASP A 160 -9.45 4.83 -7.30
N GLY A 161 -10.37 5.55 -6.63
CA GLY A 161 -11.52 4.95 -5.96
C GLY A 161 -12.55 4.31 -6.89
N ASP A 162 -12.43 4.52 -8.20
CA ASP A 162 -13.23 3.86 -9.24
C ASP A 162 -12.54 2.61 -9.81
N GLY A 163 -11.34 2.30 -9.34
CA GLY A 163 -10.52 1.22 -9.87
C GLY A 163 -9.88 1.56 -11.21
N LYS A 164 -9.73 2.85 -11.55
CA LYS A 164 -9.06 3.26 -12.77
C LYS A 164 -7.60 3.52 -12.49
N SER A 165 -6.74 2.98 -13.34
CA SER A 165 -5.31 3.26 -13.29
C SER A 165 -5.02 4.66 -13.85
N GLY A 166 -4.15 5.39 -13.17
CA GLY A 166 -3.64 6.69 -13.58
C GLY A 166 -2.15 6.84 -13.27
N GLN A 167 -1.53 7.89 -13.82
CA GLN A 167 -0.13 8.21 -13.54
C GLN A 167 -0.02 9.64 -13.06
N LEU A 168 0.75 9.81 -12.00
CA LEU A 168 1.25 11.11 -11.53
C LEU A 168 2.73 11.17 -11.89
N ALA A 169 3.09 12.12 -12.75
CA ALA A 169 4.48 12.41 -13.13
C ALA A 169 4.83 13.81 -12.66
N ASP A 170 6.09 13.98 -12.26
CA ASP A 170 6.69 15.26 -11.88
C ASP A 170 5.85 16.10 -10.87
N ARG A 171 6.12 15.93 -9.60
CA ARG A 171 5.46 16.68 -8.52
C ARG A 171 5.86 18.16 -8.44
N LYS A 172 6.75 18.66 -9.29
CA LYS A 172 7.08 20.09 -9.35
C LYS A 172 5.89 20.96 -9.77
N SER A 173 4.82 20.33 -10.27
CA SER A 173 3.60 21.00 -10.72
C SER A 173 2.36 20.76 -9.84
N VAL A 174 2.49 20.07 -8.70
CA VAL A 174 1.38 19.84 -7.77
C VAL A 174 1.71 20.47 -6.42
N VAL A 175 1.43 21.72 -6.34
CA VAL A 175 1.29 22.46 -5.06
C VAL A 175 -0.19 22.74 -4.85
#